data_8e55bc7f010ed5c5dea16e5c3a10368f
#
_entry.id   8e55bc7f010ed5c5dea16e5c3a10368f
#
_cell.length_a   1.000
_cell.length_b   1.000
_cell.length_c   1.000
_cell.angle_alpha   90.00
_cell.angle_beta   90.00
_cell.angle_gamma   90.00
#
_symmetry.space_group_name_H-M   'P 1'
#
loop_
_entity.id
_entity.type
_entity.pdbx_description
1 polymer ?
#
loop_
_entity_poly.entity_id
_entity_poly.type
_entity_poly.pdbx_seq_one_letter_code
_entity_poly.pdbx_strand_id
1 'polypeptide(L)'
;MRISAWWVASLTLCAACGGKDGSSNGVDAYNFMDAAGSGDSPIVGDCPIFPNNNIFNTPIGALPVDPASDAYIGTIGSGKLHLDLGQDVDPTSDTYYGIPYQAVHGMTIAWPTAKYAAVDTADYSWNAASESDCGKVDHSIDSPCSHDPILPIPDVPLVEGGINTTPGQQPDGDHHMLLVDSDGCRLWEVYHAYKTNGVWQIFGSATWDLKSNALRTADWSSTDAAGFPIMPLLLKASEASSGTIKHALRFTIQSSKIAPRYVWPARHQTETSANAAHPPMGQLFRLKASFPIPDNFGVQAKAILQAMKTYGLYVADGGSDWYVSGEPSKDWDDTTFTQVQSVTGDKFEAVDITAITSRAGFDPNSGAVP
;
A
#
# COMPACT_ATOMS: atom_id res chain seq x y z
N MET A 1 -26.76 68.93 10.29
CA MET A 1 -27.61 69.13 9.11
C MET A 1 -28.00 67.80 8.58
N ARG A 2 -29.17 67.31 8.95
CA ARG A 2 -30.31 66.89 8.10
C ARG A 2 -29.94 65.73 7.15
N ILE A 3 -30.63 64.58 6.96
CA ILE A 3 -31.94 63.99 7.37
C ILE A 3 -31.94 62.60 6.79
N SER A 4 -32.24 61.61 7.58
CA SER A 4 -33.29 60.58 7.53
C SER A 4 -33.75 60.03 6.17
N ALA A 5 -33.82 58.68 6.03
CA ALA A 5 -35.10 58.00 5.82
C ALA A 5 -34.93 56.48 5.80
N TRP A 6 -35.68 55.88 6.65
CA TRP A 6 -36.22 54.56 6.80
C TRP A 6 -37.05 54.12 5.61
N TRP A 7 -37.03 52.81 5.28
CA TRP A 7 -38.25 52.06 4.89
C TRP A 7 -38.14 50.60 5.32
N VAL A 8 -39.21 50.17 5.97
CA VAL A 8 -39.50 48.87 6.58
C VAL A 8 -40.54 48.13 5.71
N ALA A 9 -40.64 46.86 5.94
CA ALA A 9 -41.72 45.91 5.63
C ALA A 9 -41.59 45.14 4.28
N SER A 10 -41.91 43.89 4.11
CA SER A 10 -42.91 43.08 4.82
C SER A 10 -42.62 41.59 4.63
N LEU A 11 -42.90 40.84 5.69
CA LEU A 11 -43.14 39.38 5.65
C LEU A 11 -44.29 39.01 4.72
N THR A 12 -44.16 37.91 4.01
CA THR A 12 -45.36 37.14 3.64
C THR A 12 -45.06 35.64 3.87
N LEU A 13 -45.71 35.10 4.91
CA LEU A 13 -45.90 33.66 5.11
C LEU A 13 -46.91 33.19 4.07
N CYS A 14 -46.63 32.04 3.45
CA CYS A 14 -47.66 31.17 2.95
C CYS A 14 -47.43 29.77 3.43
N ALA A 15 -48.35 29.27 4.20
CA ALA A 15 -48.39 27.91 4.73
C ALA A 15 -49.26 27.02 3.84
N ALA A 16 -48.91 25.77 3.89
CA ALA A 16 -49.73 24.54 3.81
C ALA A 16 -50.23 24.04 2.45
N CYS A 17 -49.89 22.79 2.18
CA CYS A 17 -50.67 21.55 2.07
C CYS A 17 -49.82 20.54 1.31
N GLY A 18 -49.38 19.43 1.80
CA GLY A 18 -50.11 18.24 2.18
C GLY A 18 -50.34 17.33 0.96
N GLY A 19 -49.49 16.27 0.82
CA GLY A 19 -49.68 15.20 -0.14
C GLY A 19 -48.71 14.07 0.19
N LYS A 20 -49.23 13.01 0.79
CA LYS A 20 -48.58 11.69 0.91
C LYS A 20 -48.65 10.97 -0.42
N ASP A 21 -47.63 10.18 -0.67
CA ASP A 21 -47.57 8.78 -1.10
C ASP A 21 -46.57 8.55 -2.25
N GLY A 22 -45.75 7.54 -2.08
CA GLY A 22 -44.94 6.97 -3.13
C GLY A 22 -43.57 6.54 -2.68
N SER A 23 -43.48 5.38 -1.97
CA SER A 23 -42.23 4.68 -1.77
C SER A 23 -41.64 4.29 -3.12
N SER A 24 -40.51 4.85 -3.48
CA SER A 24 -39.57 4.26 -4.41
C SER A 24 -38.24 4.17 -3.70
N ASN A 25 -37.78 2.95 -3.46
CA ASN A 25 -36.42 2.67 -3.05
C ASN A 25 -35.45 3.14 -4.16
N GLY A 26 -35.22 4.41 -4.25
CA GLY A 26 -34.09 4.96 -4.96
C GLY A 26 -32.89 4.84 -4.03
N VAL A 27 -31.97 3.93 -4.33
CA VAL A 27 -30.61 4.04 -3.83
C VAL A 27 -30.09 5.36 -4.36
N ASP A 28 -30.00 6.35 -3.46
CA ASP A 28 -29.35 7.61 -3.77
C ASP A 28 -27.98 7.29 -4.32
N ALA A 29 -27.72 7.71 -5.55
CA ALA A 29 -26.39 7.69 -6.14
C ALA A 29 -25.53 8.59 -5.23
N TYR A 30 -24.80 7.96 -4.33
CA TYR A 30 -23.84 8.65 -3.47
C TYR A 30 -22.89 9.41 -4.38
N ASN A 31 -22.92 10.74 -4.27
CA ASN A 31 -21.98 11.62 -4.92
C ASN A 31 -20.60 11.40 -4.32
N PHE A 32 -19.85 10.47 -4.89
CA PHE A 32 -18.46 10.16 -4.52
C PHE A 32 -17.52 11.35 -4.80
N MET A 33 -17.98 12.36 -5.52
CA MET A 33 -17.23 13.56 -5.84
C MET A 33 -16.94 14.45 -4.62
N ASP A 34 -17.72 14.33 -3.54
CA ASP A 34 -17.50 15.12 -2.31
C ASP A 34 -16.51 14.44 -1.35
N ALA A 35 -16.11 13.19 -1.62
CA ALA A 35 -15.13 12.46 -0.83
C ALA A 35 -13.73 12.36 -1.52
N ALA A 36 -13.60 12.87 -2.73
CA ALA A 36 -12.29 13.16 -3.31
C ALA A 36 -11.69 14.32 -2.50
N GLY A 37 -11.11 13.97 -1.35
CA GLY A 37 -10.42 14.92 -0.51
C GLY A 37 -9.44 15.69 -1.37
N SER A 38 -9.51 17.00 -1.33
CA SER A 38 -8.50 17.94 -1.79
C SER A 38 -7.23 17.81 -0.93
N GLY A 39 -6.77 16.57 -0.73
CA GLY A 39 -5.56 16.27 -0.01
C GLY A 39 -4.47 15.97 -1.02
N ASP A 40 -3.34 16.63 -0.87
CA ASP A 40 -2.15 16.31 -1.67
C ASP A 40 -1.76 14.85 -1.44
N SER A 41 -1.29 14.17 -2.50
CA SER A 41 -0.71 12.82 -2.39
C SER A 41 0.40 12.80 -1.34
N PRO A 42 0.66 11.67 -0.67
CA PRO A 42 1.86 11.52 0.15
C PRO A 42 3.10 11.89 -0.66
N ILE A 43 4.12 12.43 -0.01
CA ILE A 43 5.36 12.89 -0.67
C ILE A 43 6.55 12.15 -0.05
N VAL A 44 7.44 11.63 -0.88
CA VAL A 44 8.73 11.07 -0.51
C VAL A 44 9.79 11.60 -1.47
N GLY A 45 10.87 12.18 -0.94
CA GLY A 45 11.96 12.71 -1.78
C GLY A 45 11.48 13.74 -2.81
N ASP A 46 10.58 14.65 -2.40
CA ASP A 46 9.93 15.66 -3.24
C ASP A 46 9.01 15.11 -4.35
N CYS A 47 8.77 13.80 -4.37
CA CYS A 47 7.91 13.14 -5.33
C CYS A 47 6.53 12.82 -4.74
N PRO A 48 5.44 13.07 -5.48
CA PRO A 48 4.12 12.56 -5.09
C PRO A 48 4.13 11.03 -5.18
N ILE A 49 3.48 10.38 -4.23
CA ILE A 49 3.29 8.93 -4.25
C ILE A 49 1.95 8.64 -4.92
N PHE A 50 1.99 8.52 -6.23
CA PHE A 50 0.85 8.39 -7.13
C PHE A 50 -0.10 9.60 -7.15
N PRO A 51 -0.94 9.73 -8.19
CA PRO A 51 -1.98 10.75 -8.25
C PRO A 51 -3.02 10.61 -7.14
N ASN A 52 -3.69 11.70 -6.78
CA ASN A 52 -4.72 11.71 -5.72
C ASN A 52 -5.90 10.76 -5.96
N ASN A 53 -6.22 10.49 -7.23
CA ASN A 53 -7.26 9.54 -7.61
C ASN A 53 -6.75 8.10 -7.77
N ASN A 54 -5.52 7.81 -7.38
CA ASN A 54 -5.05 6.43 -7.27
C ASN A 54 -5.80 5.73 -6.14
N ILE A 55 -6.20 4.49 -6.34
CA ILE A 55 -6.95 3.72 -5.34
C ILE A 55 -6.22 3.62 -4.00
N PHE A 56 -4.88 3.61 -4.02
CA PHE A 56 -4.08 3.58 -2.79
C PHE A 56 -4.21 4.88 -1.98
N ASN A 57 -4.54 6.01 -2.63
CA ASN A 57 -4.72 7.32 -2.01
C ASN A 57 -6.21 7.70 -1.87
N THR A 58 -7.13 6.81 -2.29
CA THR A 58 -8.56 7.11 -2.32
C THR A 58 -9.26 6.63 -1.05
N PRO A 59 -10.02 7.48 -0.35
CA PRO A 59 -10.84 7.05 0.77
C PRO A 59 -11.91 6.02 0.35
N ILE A 60 -11.98 4.91 1.09
CA ILE A 60 -12.88 3.77 0.77
C ILE A 60 -14.01 3.59 1.79
N GLY A 61 -14.13 4.51 2.76
CA GLY A 61 -15.08 4.37 3.87
C GLY A 61 -16.55 4.24 3.44
N ALA A 62 -16.92 4.77 2.25
CA ALA A 62 -18.27 4.68 1.72
C ALA A 62 -18.52 3.45 0.81
N LEU A 63 -17.51 2.63 0.51
CA LEU A 63 -17.68 1.44 -0.29
C LEU A 63 -18.49 0.37 0.48
N PRO A 64 -19.27 -0.48 -0.21
CA PRO A 64 -20.02 -1.55 0.44
C PRO A 64 -19.09 -2.57 1.09
N VAL A 65 -19.63 -3.33 2.05
CA VAL A 65 -18.98 -4.52 2.60
C VAL A 65 -19.09 -5.64 1.56
N ASP A 66 -17.99 -6.36 1.34
CA ASP A 66 -17.96 -7.53 0.46
C ASP A 66 -18.88 -8.64 1.02
N PRO A 67 -19.75 -9.24 0.19
CA PRO A 67 -20.64 -10.33 0.64
C PRO A 67 -19.91 -11.53 1.26
N ALA A 68 -18.64 -11.76 0.89
CA ALA A 68 -17.80 -12.82 1.47
C ALA A 68 -17.01 -12.38 2.70
N SER A 69 -17.19 -11.15 3.19
CA SER A 69 -16.42 -10.57 4.29
C SER A 69 -16.34 -11.47 5.53
N ASP A 70 -17.47 -12.00 5.99
CA ASP A 70 -17.50 -12.87 7.19
C ASP A 70 -16.71 -14.17 6.96
N ALA A 71 -16.78 -14.72 5.75
CA ALA A 71 -16.03 -15.92 5.38
C ALA A 71 -14.52 -15.65 5.36
N TYR A 72 -14.12 -14.52 4.78
CA TYR A 72 -12.71 -14.10 4.73
C TYR A 72 -12.14 -13.84 6.13
N ILE A 73 -12.86 -13.08 6.95
CA ILE A 73 -12.48 -12.85 8.36
C ILE A 73 -12.42 -14.16 9.13
N GLY A 74 -13.38 -15.06 8.94
CA GLY A 74 -13.39 -16.38 9.56
C GLY A 74 -12.17 -17.24 9.17
N THR A 75 -11.72 -17.13 7.92
CA THR A 75 -10.52 -17.81 7.41
C THR A 75 -9.24 -17.25 8.02
N ILE A 76 -9.05 -15.92 7.98
CA ILE A 76 -7.86 -15.28 8.54
C ILE A 76 -7.83 -15.47 10.06
N GLY A 77 -8.99 -15.34 10.71
CA GLY A 77 -9.14 -15.46 12.16
C GLY A 77 -9.07 -14.13 12.89
N SER A 78 -9.39 -14.18 14.19
CA SER A 78 -9.42 -13.01 15.07
C SER A 78 -8.08 -12.74 15.79
N GLY A 79 -6.97 -13.06 15.15
CA GLY A 79 -5.63 -12.71 15.65
C GLY A 79 -5.48 -11.21 15.89
N LYS A 80 -4.51 -10.85 16.71
CA LYS A 80 -4.14 -9.44 16.93
C LYS A 80 -3.42 -8.89 15.73
N LEU A 81 -3.59 -7.59 15.45
CA LEU A 81 -2.69 -6.90 14.53
C LEU A 81 -1.25 -6.98 15.04
N HIS A 82 -0.32 -7.11 14.12
CA HIS A 82 1.10 -7.01 14.39
C HIS A 82 1.70 -5.93 13.48
N LEU A 83 2.41 -4.98 14.08
CA LEU A 83 3.18 -4.00 13.31
C LEU A 83 4.55 -4.61 13.00
N ASP A 84 4.75 -4.90 11.73
CA ASP A 84 5.97 -5.50 11.18
C ASP A 84 6.97 -4.40 10.82
N LEU A 85 7.53 -3.80 11.86
CA LEU A 85 8.44 -2.67 11.79
C LEU A 85 9.24 -2.56 13.09
N GLY A 86 10.37 -1.86 13.07
CA GLY A 86 11.29 -1.73 14.19
C GLY A 86 11.73 -0.31 14.50
N GLN A 87 12.34 -0.14 15.66
CA GLN A 87 12.96 1.14 16.10
C GLN A 87 14.47 1.18 15.84
N ASP A 88 15.08 0.04 15.54
CA ASP A 88 16.49 0.01 15.17
C ASP A 88 16.66 0.47 13.71
N VAL A 89 17.57 1.39 13.50
CA VAL A 89 17.88 1.95 12.18
C VAL A 89 19.34 1.67 11.78
N ASP A 90 20.06 0.87 12.55
CA ASP A 90 21.40 0.42 12.18
C ASP A 90 21.30 -0.79 11.24
N PRO A 91 21.58 -0.63 9.93
CA PRO A 91 21.44 -1.70 8.96
C PRO A 91 22.45 -2.83 9.14
N THR A 92 23.34 -2.72 10.14
CA THR A 92 24.30 -3.79 10.50
C THR A 92 23.88 -4.56 11.75
N SER A 93 22.78 -4.16 12.37
CA SER A 93 22.23 -4.76 13.58
C SER A 93 21.36 -5.96 13.27
N ASP A 94 21.40 -6.98 14.10
CA ASP A 94 20.52 -8.15 14.06
C ASP A 94 19.10 -7.87 14.58
N THR A 95 18.88 -6.66 15.12
CA THR A 95 17.56 -6.16 15.53
C THR A 95 16.96 -5.17 14.52
N TYR A 96 17.63 -4.96 13.37
CA TYR A 96 17.09 -4.16 12.27
C TYR A 96 15.90 -4.85 11.63
N TYR A 97 14.71 -4.27 11.78
CA TYR A 97 13.45 -4.91 11.43
C TYR A 97 12.48 -3.94 10.75
N GLY A 98 11.81 -4.40 9.72
CA GLY A 98 10.98 -3.59 8.84
C GLY A 98 11.61 -3.37 7.47
N ILE A 99 10.84 -2.84 6.53
CA ILE A 99 11.28 -2.66 5.15
C ILE A 99 11.71 -1.20 4.95
N PRO A 100 13.02 -0.91 4.84
CA PRO A 100 13.49 0.44 4.67
C PRO A 100 13.28 0.94 3.25
N TYR A 101 13.19 2.27 3.09
CA TYR A 101 13.26 2.93 1.79
C TYR A 101 14.16 4.15 1.87
N GLN A 102 14.69 4.59 0.73
CA GLN A 102 15.48 5.83 0.66
C GLN A 102 15.22 6.57 -0.66
N ALA A 103 15.31 7.91 -0.58
CA ALA A 103 15.34 8.75 -1.76
C ALA A 103 16.77 8.83 -2.31
N VAL A 104 16.89 8.80 -3.63
CA VAL A 104 18.16 8.94 -4.36
C VAL A 104 18.00 9.97 -5.48
N HIS A 105 19.11 10.58 -5.88
CA HIS A 105 19.16 11.45 -7.05
C HIS A 105 19.75 10.68 -8.23
N GLY A 106 18.89 9.99 -8.99
CA GLY A 106 19.29 9.06 -10.05
C GLY A 106 20.15 9.69 -11.14
N MET A 107 20.00 10.99 -11.39
CA MET A 107 20.84 11.71 -12.37
C MET A 107 22.26 12.01 -11.87
N THR A 108 22.51 11.90 -10.58
CA THR A 108 23.81 12.27 -9.95
C THR A 108 24.61 11.09 -9.44
N ILE A 109 23.99 9.91 -9.32
CA ILE A 109 24.66 8.68 -8.91
C ILE A 109 24.96 7.78 -10.11
N ALA A 110 25.98 6.95 -9.97
CA ALA A 110 26.20 5.87 -10.92
C ALA A 110 25.14 4.77 -10.73
N TRP A 111 24.68 4.19 -11.82
CA TRP A 111 23.80 3.03 -11.77
C TRP A 111 24.63 1.76 -11.96
N PRO A 112 24.92 1.01 -10.90
CA PRO A 112 25.66 -0.24 -11.05
C PRO A 112 24.86 -1.28 -11.83
N THR A 113 25.57 -2.13 -12.52
CA THR A 113 25.01 -3.34 -13.10
C THR A 113 24.90 -4.41 -12.02
N ALA A 114 23.70 -4.90 -11.79
CA ALA A 114 23.45 -6.07 -10.97
C ALA A 114 23.34 -7.34 -11.84
N LYS A 115 23.13 -8.49 -11.23
CA LYS A 115 22.89 -9.76 -11.92
C LYS A 115 21.67 -10.43 -11.33
N TYR A 116 20.85 -10.98 -12.21
CA TYR A 116 19.84 -11.93 -11.77
C TYR A 116 20.52 -13.21 -11.30
N ALA A 117 20.34 -13.55 -10.05
CA ALA A 117 20.86 -14.77 -9.46
C ALA A 117 19.68 -15.60 -8.96
N ALA A 118 19.77 -16.91 -9.16
CA ALA A 118 18.89 -17.82 -8.45
C ALA A 118 19.19 -17.66 -6.95
N VAL A 119 18.17 -17.28 -6.19
CA VAL A 119 18.25 -17.37 -4.75
C VAL A 119 18.37 -18.84 -4.39
N ASP A 120 19.18 -19.15 -3.41
CA ASP A 120 19.57 -20.50 -3.00
C ASP A 120 18.38 -21.32 -2.50
N THR A 121 17.43 -21.63 -3.38
CA THR A 121 16.41 -22.62 -3.06
C THR A 121 15.91 -23.32 -4.32
N ALA A 122 15.76 -24.63 -4.22
CA ALA A 122 15.21 -25.51 -5.25
C ALA A 122 13.76 -25.17 -5.67
N ASP A 123 13.14 -24.18 -5.07
CA ASP A 123 11.72 -23.86 -5.26
C ASP A 123 11.44 -22.72 -6.26
N TYR A 124 12.45 -21.91 -6.61
CA TYR A 124 12.29 -20.84 -7.60
C TYR A 124 12.64 -21.34 -9.01
N SER A 125 11.68 -22.01 -9.64
CA SER A 125 11.85 -22.55 -11.01
C SER A 125 11.50 -21.53 -12.11
N TRP A 126 11.01 -20.35 -11.76
CA TRP A 126 10.61 -19.33 -12.72
C TRP A 126 11.71 -18.31 -12.99
N ASN A 127 11.71 -17.79 -14.20
CA ASN A 127 12.70 -16.82 -14.63
C ASN A 127 12.30 -15.41 -14.13
N ALA A 128 12.86 -14.98 -13.02
CA ALA A 128 12.59 -13.69 -12.41
C ALA A 128 12.79 -12.50 -13.38
N ALA A 129 13.70 -12.61 -14.32
CA ALA A 129 13.92 -11.57 -15.33
C ALA A 129 12.70 -11.36 -16.24
N SER A 130 11.88 -12.40 -16.48
CA SER A 130 10.72 -12.29 -17.38
C SER A 130 9.60 -11.39 -16.87
N GLU A 131 9.57 -11.12 -15.55
CA GLU A 131 8.59 -10.25 -14.91
C GLU A 131 9.26 -9.03 -14.25
N SER A 132 10.55 -8.83 -14.50
CA SER A 132 11.32 -7.73 -13.93
C SER A 132 11.44 -6.56 -14.89
N ASP A 133 11.53 -5.36 -14.31
CA ASP A 133 11.89 -4.13 -15.00
C ASP A 133 13.33 -3.76 -14.65
N CYS A 134 14.06 -3.16 -15.58
CA CYS A 134 15.40 -2.64 -15.30
C CYS A 134 15.70 -1.34 -16.08
N GLY A 135 16.71 -0.62 -15.65
CA GLY A 135 17.23 0.52 -16.38
C GLY A 135 18.28 0.08 -17.42
N LYS A 136 18.48 0.92 -18.41
CA LYS A 136 19.57 0.87 -19.40
C LYS A 136 20.66 1.89 -19.06
N VAL A 137 21.75 1.85 -19.79
CA VAL A 137 22.87 2.80 -19.62
C VAL A 137 22.43 4.28 -19.78
N ASP A 138 21.42 4.52 -20.58
CA ASP A 138 20.83 5.84 -20.81
C ASP A 138 19.68 6.18 -19.84
N HIS A 139 19.51 5.36 -18.78
CA HIS A 139 18.45 5.43 -17.76
C HIS A 139 17.02 5.23 -18.30
N SER A 140 16.85 4.84 -19.56
CA SER A 140 15.56 4.37 -20.06
C SER A 140 15.19 3.02 -19.43
N ILE A 141 13.89 2.69 -19.47
CA ILE A 141 13.37 1.46 -18.86
C ILE A 141 13.29 0.35 -19.89
N ASP A 142 13.67 -0.87 -19.46
CA ASP A 142 13.47 -2.12 -20.18
C ASP A 142 12.47 -2.98 -19.39
N SER A 143 11.36 -3.36 -20.01
CA SER A 143 10.28 -4.12 -19.39
C SER A 143 9.62 -5.06 -20.41
N PRO A 144 9.74 -6.41 -20.27
CA PRO A 144 10.58 -7.11 -19.30
C PRO A 144 12.06 -6.84 -19.52
N CYS A 145 12.85 -6.94 -18.44
CA CYS A 145 14.29 -6.76 -18.50
C CYS A 145 14.95 -7.83 -19.39
N SER A 146 15.73 -7.40 -20.39
CA SER A 146 16.34 -8.30 -21.39
C SER A 146 17.86 -8.47 -21.25
N HIS A 147 18.45 -7.85 -20.23
CA HIS A 147 19.90 -7.83 -19.96
C HIS A 147 20.17 -7.83 -18.44
N ASP A 148 21.44 -7.85 -18.05
CA ASP A 148 21.82 -7.63 -16.65
C ASP A 148 21.27 -6.27 -16.18
N PRO A 149 20.51 -6.23 -15.05
CA PRO A 149 19.78 -5.02 -14.66
C PRO A 149 20.72 -3.90 -14.25
N ILE A 150 20.45 -2.69 -14.73
CA ILE A 150 21.10 -1.45 -14.32
C ILE A 150 20.11 -0.70 -13.42
N LEU A 151 20.49 -0.40 -12.18
CA LEU A 151 19.59 0.11 -11.16
C LEU A 151 20.22 1.30 -10.42
N PRO A 152 19.43 2.28 -9.93
CA PRO A 152 19.93 3.45 -9.22
C PRO A 152 20.34 3.13 -7.77
N ILE A 153 21.18 2.12 -7.58
CA ILE A 153 21.63 1.67 -6.25
C ILE A 153 22.74 2.60 -5.76
N PRO A 154 22.54 3.32 -4.64
CA PRO A 154 23.56 4.21 -4.10
C PRO A 154 24.74 3.42 -3.48
N ASP A 155 25.82 4.11 -3.15
CA ASP A 155 27.00 3.48 -2.53
C ASP A 155 26.69 2.78 -1.20
N VAL A 156 25.75 3.36 -0.42
CA VAL A 156 25.27 2.80 0.85
C VAL A 156 23.75 2.71 0.80
N PRO A 157 23.22 1.61 0.24
CA PRO A 157 21.78 1.40 0.20
C PRO A 157 21.25 0.92 1.54
N LEU A 158 19.98 1.22 1.81
CA LEU A 158 19.21 0.56 2.86
C LEU A 158 18.60 -0.73 2.29
N VAL A 159 18.81 -1.83 2.99
CA VAL A 159 18.30 -3.16 2.62
C VAL A 159 17.62 -3.78 3.83
N GLU A 160 16.48 -4.38 3.64
CA GLU A 160 15.78 -5.14 4.67
C GLU A 160 16.69 -6.24 5.25
N GLY A 161 16.70 -6.38 6.57
CA GLY A 161 17.60 -7.31 7.26
C GLY A 161 19.08 -6.91 7.26
N GLY A 162 19.43 -5.75 6.64
CA GLY A 162 20.78 -5.21 6.60
C GLY A 162 21.64 -5.67 5.43
N ILE A 163 22.66 -4.86 5.10
CA ILE A 163 23.51 -5.07 3.91
C ILE A 163 24.63 -6.11 4.11
N ASN A 164 24.89 -6.50 5.34
CA ASN A 164 26.02 -7.39 5.67
C ASN A 164 25.65 -8.87 5.67
N THR A 165 24.42 -9.20 5.31
CA THR A 165 23.96 -10.57 5.23
C THR A 165 24.36 -11.19 3.90
N THR A 166 24.53 -12.51 3.91
CA THR A 166 24.77 -13.31 2.71
C THR A 166 23.63 -14.30 2.51
N PRO A 167 23.32 -14.70 1.27
CA PRO A 167 22.26 -15.67 1.02
C PRO A 167 22.38 -16.91 1.91
N GLY A 168 21.28 -17.31 2.52
CA GLY A 168 21.22 -18.48 3.41
C GLY A 168 21.81 -18.29 4.81
N GLN A 169 22.19 -17.04 5.20
CA GLN A 169 22.60 -16.71 6.57
C GLN A 169 21.54 -15.85 7.26
N GLN A 170 21.35 -16.08 8.55
CA GLN A 170 20.42 -15.29 9.36
C GLN A 170 20.98 -13.88 9.69
N PRO A 171 20.14 -12.83 9.77
CA PRO A 171 18.69 -12.88 9.58
C PRO A 171 18.34 -13.11 8.11
N ASP A 172 17.57 -14.16 7.89
CA ASP A 172 17.04 -14.53 6.57
C ASP A 172 15.77 -13.73 6.35
N GLY A 173 15.81 -12.78 5.47
CA GLY A 173 14.69 -11.91 5.10
C GLY A 173 14.55 -11.83 3.59
N ASP A 174 13.52 -11.16 3.14
CA ASP A 174 13.25 -10.97 1.71
C ASP A 174 14.25 -10.01 1.05
N HIS A 175 15.05 -9.33 1.87
CA HIS A 175 16.12 -8.41 1.42
C HIS A 175 15.65 -7.41 0.39
N HIS A 176 14.51 -6.75 0.66
CA HIS A 176 14.01 -5.68 -0.16
C HIS A 176 14.92 -4.46 -0.12
N MET A 177 15.09 -3.84 -1.28
CA MET A 177 15.72 -2.53 -1.42
C MET A 177 14.75 -1.61 -2.17
N LEU A 178 14.26 -0.57 -1.50
CA LEU A 178 13.25 0.35 -2.03
C LEU A 178 13.86 1.72 -2.25
N LEU A 179 13.90 2.18 -3.50
CA LEU A 179 14.57 3.41 -3.91
C LEU A 179 13.60 4.35 -4.62
N VAL A 180 13.49 5.58 -4.14
CA VAL A 180 12.74 6.64 -4.79
C VAL A 180 13.72 7.55 -5.52
N ASP A 181 13.79 7.43 -6.85
CA ASP A 181 14.53 8.37 -7.67
C ASP A 181 13.79 9.71 -7.74
N SER A 182 14.27 10.68 -6.99
CA SER A 182 13.67 12.01 -6.85
C SER A 182 13.73 12.83 -8.15
N ASP A 183 14.71 12.60 -9.02
CA ASP A 183 14.86 13.38 -10.25
C ASP A 183 13.78 13.02 -11.28
N GLY A 184 13.43 11.73 -11.35
CA GLY A 184 12.40 11.21 -12.24
C GLY A 184 11.02 11.03 -11.58
N CYS A 185 10.94 11.05 -10.27
CA CYS A 185 9.81 10.54 -9.46
C CYS A 185 9.47 9.11 -9.85
N ARG A 186 10.47 8.27 -9.78
CA ARG A 186 10.35 6.85 -10.10
C ARG A 186 10.70 5.99 -8.90
N LEU A 187 9.81 5.06 -8.58
CA LEU A 187 10.07 4.04 -7.58
C LEU A 187 10.77 2.85 -8.23
N TRP A 188 11.83 2.39 -7.61
CA TRP A 188 12.49 1.13 -7.90
C TRP A 188 12.46 0.24 -6.69
N GLU A 189 12.01 -0.97 -6.86
CA GLU A 189 12.02 -1.97 -5.82
C GLU A 189 12.77 -3.19 -6.30
N VAL A 190 13.58 -3.74 -5.42
CA VAL A 190 14.47 -4.87 -5.70
C VAL A 190 14.24 -5.94 -4.66
N TYR A 191 14.07 -7.17 -5.10
CA TYR A 191 13.87 -8.34 -4.26
C TYR A 191 15.12 -9.20 -4.18
N HIS A 192 15.43 -9.69 -2.99
CA HIS A 192 16.61 -10.50 -2.69
C HIS A 192 17.93 -9.83 -3.13
N ALA A 193 18.15 -8.61 -2.62
CA ALA A 193 19.31 -7.81 -2.97
C ALA A 193 20.51 -8.13 -2.07
N TYR A 194 21.50 -8.85 -2.61
CA TYR A 194 22.74 -9.19 -1.92
C TYR A 194 23.95 -8.67 -2.69
N LYS A 195 24.99 -8.23 -1.98
CA LYS A 195 26.24 -7.81 -2.61
C LYS A 195 27.34 -8.85 -2.39
N THR A 196 27.63 -9.65 -3.41
CA THR A 196 28.62 -10.71 -3.36
C THR A 196 29.82 -10.36 -4.23
N ASN A 197 31.05 -10.37 -3.64
CA ASN A 197 32.28 -10.00 -4.34
C ASN A 197 32.21 -8.65 -5.08
N GLY A 198 31.53 -7.67 -4.48
CA GLY A 198 31.37 -6.34 -5.05
C GLY A 198 30.30 -6.19 -6.12
N VAL A 199 29.60 -7.25 -6.49
CA VAL A 199 28.50 -7.23 -7.48
C VAL A 199 27.17 -7.49 -6.79
N TRP A 200 26.17 -6.66 -7.10
CA TRP A 200 24.80 -6.91 -6.66
C TRP A 200 24.20 -8.11 -7.37
N GLN A 201 23.66 -9.01 -6.61
CA GLN A 201 22.86 -10.14 -7.07
C GLN A 201 21.43 -9.91 -6.58
N ILE A 202 20.47 -10.01 -7.48
CA ILE A 202 19.06 -9.78 -7.20
C ILE A 202 18.21 -10.88 -7.78
N PHE A 203 17.06 -11.16 -7.17
CA PHE A 203 16.11 -12.10 -7.74
C PHE A 203 15.16 -11.41 -8.73
N GLY A 204 14.64 -10.25 -8.38
CA GLY A 204 13.71 -9.48 -9.21
C GLY A 204 13.78 -7.99 -8.96
N SER A 205 13.25 -7.22 -9.90
CA SER A 205 13.13 -5.78 -9.79
C SER A 205 11.86 -5.27 -10.45
N ALA A 206 11.28 -4.22 -9.90
CA ALA A 206 10.08 -3.60 -10.41
C ALA A 206 10.18 -2.07 -10.33
N THR A 207 9.48 -1.38 -11.23
CA THR A 207 9.49 0.08 -11.24
C THR A 207 8.12 0.68 -11.53
N TRP A 208 7.87 1.84 -10.92
CA TRP A 208 6.65 2.63 -11.13
C TRP A 208 6.98 4.09 -11.37
N ASP A 209 6.28 4.71 -12.30
CA ASP A 209 6.20 6.16 -12.39
C ASP A 209 5.23 6.67 -11.33
N LEU A 210 5.76 7.36 -10.31
CA LEU A 210 4.97 7.85 -9.17
C LEU A 210 3.99 8.97 -9.53
N LYS A 211 4.08 9.49 -10.76
CA LYS A 211 3.15 10.50 -11.31
C LYS A 211 2.04 9.85 -12.16
N SER A 212 2.03 8.53 -12.29
CA SER A 212 1.11 7.78 -13.15
C SER A 212 0.25 6.82 -12.33
N ASN A 213 -0.95 6.53 -12.84
CA ASN A 213 -1.81 5.48 -12.30
C ASN A 213 -1.60 4.11 -12.99
N ALA A 214 -0.62 3.98 -13.88
CA ALA A 214 -0.38 2.72 -14.58
C ALA A 214 -0.06 1.59 -13.58
N LEU A 215 -0.78 0.49 -13.71
CA LEU A 215 -0.47 -0.75 -12.98
C LEU A 215 0.54 -1.58 -13.78
N ARG A 216 1.19 -2.51 -13.12
CA ARG A 216 2.06 -3.49 -13.78
C ARG A 216 1.28 -4.34 -14.77
N THR A 217 1.98 -5.04 -15.64
CA THR A 217 1.40 -6.04 -16.55
C THR A 217 0.59 -7.07 -15.75
N ALA A 218 -0.57 -7.46 -16.26
CA ALA A 218 -1.39 -8.50 -15.65
C ALA A 218 -0.61 -9.82 -15.58
N ASP A 219 -0.81 -10.57 -14.51
CA ASP A 219 -0.15 -11.82 -14.18
C ASP A 219 1.36 -11.71 -13.90
N TRP A 220 1.87 -10.48 -13.74
CA TRP A 220 3.23 -10.23 -13.27
C TRP A 220 3.26 -9.95 -11.78
N SER A 221 4.16 -10.61 -11.08
CA SER A 221 4.55 -10.24 -9.72
C SER A 221 5.30 -8.91 -9.70
N SER A 222 5.65 -8.46 -8.54
CA SER A 222 6.62 -7.40 -8.33
C SER A 222 7.69 -7.91 -7.34
N THR A 223 8.15 -7.04 -6.48
CA THR A 223 8.85 -7.43 -5.25
C THR A 223 7.88 -7.81 -4.13
N ASP A 224 6.59 -7.67 -4.40
CA ASP A 224 5.44 -8.06 -3.56
C ASP A 224 4.59 -9.09 -4.32
N ALA A 225 4.13 -10.13 -3.66
CA ALA A 225 3.43 -11.26 -4.29
C ALA A 225 2.15 -10.87 -5.03
N ALA A 226 1.45 -9.82 -4.58
CA ALA A 226 0.26 -9.29 -5.26
C ALA A 226 0.57 -8.47 -6.52
N GLY A 227 1.85 -8.22 -6.84
CA GLY A 227 2.26 -7.30 -7.90
C GLY A 227 2.06 -5.83 -7.52
N PHE A 228 2.01 -5.52 -6.23
CA PHE A 228 1.93 -4.16 -5.70
C PHE A 228 3.30 -3.49 -5.57
N PRO A 229 3.36 -2.17 -5.52
CA PRO A 229 4.49 -1.48 -4.94
C PRO A 229 4.45 -1.60 -3.41
N ILE A 230 5.58 -1.86 -2.78
CA ILE A 230 5.70 -1.99 -1.33
C ILE A 230 5.74 -0.60 -0.68
N MET A 231 6.66 0.28 -1.09
CA MET A 231 6.93 1.56 -0.44
C MET A 231 5.70 2.46 -0.28
N PRO A 232 4.81 2.60 -1.28
CA PRO A 232 3.60 3.39 -1.15
C PRO A 232 2.63 2.92 -0.06
N LEU A 233 2.66 1.64 0.28
CA LEU A 233 1.73 1.00 1.20
C LEU A 233 2.35 0.72 2.59
N LEU A 234 3.59 1.13 2.82
CA LEU A 234 4.26 0.98 4.13
C LEU A 234 3.75 2.00 5.14
N LEU A 235 3.68 1.58 6.40
CA LEU A 235 3.61 2.50 7.53
C LEU A 235 4.90 3.31 7.62
N LYS A 236 4.77 4.63 7.67
CA LYS A 236 5.87 5.57 7.80
C LYS A 236 5.76 6.33 9.11
N ALA A 237 6.85 6.37 9.87
CA ALA A 237 6.87 6.99 11.20
C ALA A 237 6.57 8.49 11.15
N SER A 238 7.07 9.18 10.12
CA SER A 238 6.83 10.62 9.93
C SER A 238 5.35 10.94 9.72
N GLU A 239 4.64 10.14 8.90
CA GLU A 239 3.22 10.29 8.67
C GLU A 239 2.41 9.98 9.93
N ALA A 240 2.71 8.86 10.60
CA ALA A 240 2.06 8.48 11.85
C ALA A 240 2.25 9.53 12.94
N SER A 241 3.47 10.09 13.10
CA SER A 241 3.79 11.16 14.06
C SER A 241 3.08 12.47 13.74
N SER A 242 2.84 12.77 12.46
CA SER A 242 2.04 13.92 12.06
C SER A 242 0.55 13.81 12.42
N GLY A 243 0.11 12.60 12.81
CA GLY A 243 -1.28 12.28 13.09
C GLY A 243 -2.13 11.98 11.85
N THR A 244 -1.52 11.89 10.65
CA THR A 244 -2.26 11.72 9.41
C THR A 244 -1.50 10.81 8.42
N ILE A 245 -2.13 9.70 8.04
CA ILE A 245 -1.68 8.81 6.97
C ILE A 245 -2.74 8.88 5.86
N LYS A 246 -2.34 9.22 4.64
CA LYS A 246 -3.25 9.49 3.51
C LYS A 246 -3.19 8.42 2.42
N HIS A 247 -2.93 7.19 2.77
CA HIS A 247 -2.87 6.07 1.84
C HIS A 247 -3.31 4.77 2.50
N ALA A 248 -3.64 3.78 1.69
CA ALA A 248 -3.88 2.41 2.12
C ALA A 248 -2.58 1.75 2.62
N LEU A 249 -2.73 0.70 3.39
CA LEU A 249 -1.63 -0.08 3.93
C LEU A 249 -1.54 -1.46 3.27
N ARG A 250 -0.43 -2.15 3.44
CA ARG A 250 -0.28 -3.55 3.10
C ARG A 250 -0.22 -4.43 4.34
N PHE A 251 -0.72 -5.65 4.23
CA PHE A 251 -0.58 -6.65 5.27
C PHE A 251 -0.48 -8.06 4.68
N THR A 252 0.04 -8.98 5.47
CA THR A 252 0.16 -10.38 5.10
C THR A 252 -0.87 -11.25 5.80
N ILE A 253 -1.16 -12.39 5.19
CA ILE A 253 -1.89 -13.50 5.80
C ILE A 253 -1.17 -14.80 5.42
N GLN A 254 -1.42 -15.89 6.16
CA GLN A 254 -0.80 -17.16 5.83
C GLN A 254 -1.12 -17.58 4.39
N SER A 255 -0.10 -17.96 3.63
CA SER A 255 -0.22 -18.39 2.23
C SER A 255 -1.32 -19.44 2.02
N SER A 256 -1.46 -20.40 2.94
CA SER A 256 -2.51 -21.42 2.90
C SER A 256 -3.94 -20.89 3.02
N LYS A 257 -4.11 -19.61 3.36
CA LYS A 257 -5.40 -18.91 3.51
C LYS A 257 -5.71 -17.98 2.34
N ILE A 258 -4.85 -17.92 1.33
CA ILE A 258 -5.03 -17.08 0.14
C ILE A 258 -5.65 -17.90 -0.99
N ALA A 259 -6.62 -17.33 -1.69
CA ALA A 259 -7.23 -17.97 -2.85
C ALA A 259 -6.33 -17.86 -4.10
N PRO A 260 -6.38 -18.84 -5.03
CA PRO A 260 -5.56 -18.86 -6.25
C PRO A 260 -6.13 -17.90 -7.30
N ARG A 261 -6.28 -16.66 -6.95
CA ARG A 261 -6.75 -15.57 -7.79
C ARG A 261 -6.36 -14.24 -7.18
N TYR A 262 -6.39 -13.21 -7.98
CA TYR A 262 -6.27 -11.83 -7.51
C TYR A 262 -7.48 -11.00 -7.91
N VAL A 263 -7.64 -9.86 -7.24
CA VAL A 263 -8.62 -8.82 -7.59
C VAL A 263 -7.90 -7.48 -7.77
N TRP A 264 -8.45 -6.66 -8.67
CA TRP A 264 -7.92 -5.30 -8.88
C TRP A 264 -7.80 -4.55 -7.53
N PRO A 265 -6.71 -3.79 -7.31
CA PRO A 265 -5.65 -3.42 -8.24
C PRO A 265 -4.45 -4.39 -8.28
N ALA A 266 -4.50 -5.54 -7.58
CA ALA A 266 -3.45 -6.54 -7.69
C ALA A 266 -3.29 -7.06 -9.13
N ARG A 267 -2.11 -7.57 -9.42
CA ARG A 267 -1.73 -8.04 -10.76
C ARG A 267 -1.30 -9.50 -10.78
N HIS A 268 -1.04 -10.09 -9.61
CA HIS A 268 -0.49 -11.43 -9.51
C HIS A 268 -1.05 -12.19 -8.30
N GLN A 269 -0.92 -13.49 -8.31
CA GLN A 269 -1.26 -14.41 -7.23
C GLN A 269 -0.28 -15.59 -7.22
N THR A 270 0.03 -16.08 -6.04
CA THR A 270 1.03 -17.16 -5.85
C THR A 270 0.41 -18.50 -5.46
N GLU A 271 -0.82 -18.53 -5.00
CA GLU A 271 -1.37 -19.67 -4.29
C GLU A 271 -2.18 -20.59 -5.18
N THR A 272 -2.36 -21.85 -4.71
CA THR A 272 -3.06 -22.90 -5.44
C THR A 272 -4.30 -23.43 -4.71
N SER A 273 -4.57 -22.97 -3.48
CA SER A 273 -5.66 -23.50 -2.66
C SER A 273 -7.02 -22.96 -3.06
N ALA A 274 -7.80 -23.73 -3.79
CA ALA A 274 -9.14 -23.35 -4.25
C ALA A 274 -10.21 -23.50 -3.14
N ASN A 275 -10.30 -22.51 -2.24
CA ASN A 275 -11.37 -22.42 -1.25
C ASN A 275 -12.08 -21.07 -1.38
N ALA A 276 -13.41 -21.07 -1.56
CA ALA A 276 -14.21 -19.87 -1.73
C ALA A 276 -14.23 -18.95 -0.49
N ALA A 277 -13.91 -19.49 0.70
CA ALA A 277 -13.80 -18.72 1.93
C ALA A 277 -12.45 -18.00 2.08
N HIS A 278 -11.50 -18.25 1.18
CA HIS A 278 -10.19 -17.60 1.20
C HIS A 278 -10.23 -16.28 0.46
N PRO A 279 -9.70 -15.18 1.02
CA PRO A 279 -9.57 -13.92 0.30
C PRO A 279 -8.54 -14.05 -0.83
N PRO A 280 -8.75 -13.37 -1.97
CA PRO A 280 -7.76 -13.28 -3.04
C PRO A 280 -6.63 -12.31 -2.69
N MET A 281 -5.49 -12.38 -3.42
CA MET A 281 -4.52 -11.30 -3.44
C MET A 281 -5.17 -9.99 -3.88
N GLY A 282 -4.81 -8.89 -3.24
CA GLY A 282 -5.41 -7.59 -3.51
C GLY A 282 -6.77 -7.36 -2.85
N GLN A 283 -7.30 -8.31 -2.07
CA GLN A 283 -8.52 -8.05 -1.30
C GLN A 283 -8.29 -6.92 -0.31
N LEU A 284 -9.13 -5.92 -0.42
CA LEU A 284 -9.12 -4.76 0.47
C LEU A 284 -9.95 -5.05 1.72
N PHE A 285 -9.37 -4.77 2.86
CA PHE A 285 -10.04 -4.77 4.17
C PHE A 285 -10.02 -3.38 4.78
N ARG A 286 -10.96 -3.09 5.67
CA ARG A 286 -10.94 -1.86 6.47
C ARG A 286 -11.33 -2.16 7.91
N LEU A 287 -10.83 -1.35 8.83
CA LEU A 287 -11.32 -1.33 10.20
C LEU A 287 -12.76 -0.81 10.20
N LYS A 288 -13.69 -1.54 10.81
CA LYS A 288 -15.13 -1.20 10.84
C LYS A 288 -15.34 0.23 11.32
N ALA A 289 -16.21 0.97 10.65
CA ALA A 289 -16.55 2.34 11.06
C ALA A 289 -17.07 2.43 12.49
N SER A 290 -17.77 1.38 12.96
CA SER A 290 -18.31 1.26 14.32
C SER A 290 -17.26 1.00 15.42
N PHE A 291 -16.02 0.63 15.06
CA PHE A 291 -14.96 0.43 16.05
C PHE A 291 -14.55 1.78 16.65
N PRO A 292 -14.70 1.98 17.97
CA PRO A 292 -14.25 3.22 18.60
C PRO A 292 -12.73 3.19 18.75
N ILE A 293 -12.01 4.12 18.14
CA ILE A 293 -10.58 4.31 18.43
C ILE A 293 -10.48 4.95 19.81
N PRO A 294 -9.81 4.32 20.80
CA PRO A 294 -9.77 4.84 22.16
C PRO A 294 -9.13 6.22 22.26
N ASP A 295 -9.73 7.12 23.04
CA ASP A 295 -9.25 8.51 23.20
C ASP A 295 -7.85 8.58 23.82
N ASN A 296 -7.49 7.61 24.65
CA ASN A 296 -6.20 7.51 25.32
C ASN A 296 -5.08 6.92 24.47
N PHE A 297 -5.35 6.52 23.23
CA PHE A 297 -4.28 6.09 22.31
C PHE A 297 -3.40 7.25 21.89
N GLY A 298 -2.12 6.98 21.66
CA GLY A 298 -1.15 7.95 21.15
C GLY A 298 -1.49 8.42 19.72
N VAL A 299 -0.81 9.47 19.30
CA VAL A 299 -1.01 10.09 17.99
C VAL A 299 -0.79 9.09 16.86
N GLN A 300 0.30 8.35 16.91
CA GLN A 300 0.67 7.38 15.88
C GLN A 300 -0.36 6.24 15.78
N ALA A 301 -0.74 5.63 16.92
CA ALA A 301 -1.73 4.56 16.91
C ALA A 301 -3.10 5.03 16.37
N LYS A 302 -3.52 6.24 16.72
CA LYS A 302 -4.75 6.84 16.20
C LYS A 302 -4.66 7.08 14.69
N ALA A 303 -3.53 7.60 14.21
CA ALA A 303 -3.30 7.83 12.77
C ALA A 303 -3.35 6.51 11.98
N ILE A 304 -2.69 5.46 12.46
CA ILE A 304 -2.68 4.13 11.85
C ILE A 304 -4.10 3.55 11.79
N LEU A 305 -4.81 3.52 12.91
CA LEU A 305 -6.17 2.97 12.95
C LEU A 305 -7.16 3.80 12.14
N GLN A 306 -6.98 5.13 12.07
CA GLN A 306 -7.80 5.99 11.21
C GLN A 306 -7.51 5.74 9.73
N ALA A 307 -6.25 5.54 9.34
CA ALA A 307 -5.90 5.16 7.96
C ALA A 307 -6.55 3.82 7.58
N MET A 308 -6.52 2.83 8.48
CA MET A 308 -7.20 1.55 8.27
C MET A 308 -8.72 1.68 8.09
N LYS A 309 -9.36 2.70 8.68
CA LYS A 309 -10.77 3.01 8.43
C LYS A 309 -10.99 3.72 7.10
N THR A 310 -10.12 4.66 6.78
CA THR A 310 -10.31 5.60 5.67
C THR A 310 -9.85 5.01 4.34
N TYR A 311 -8.67 4.38 4.32
CA TYR A 311 -8.01 3.87 3.12
C TYR A 311 -7.93 2.35 3.10
N GLY A 312 -8.00 1.71 4.27
CA GLY A 312 -7.94 0.25 4.40
C GLY A 312 -6.54 -0.33 4.30
N LEU A 313 -6.51 -1.65 4.15
CA LEU A 313 -5.29 -2.44 3.97
C LEU A 313 -5.53 -3.59 3.00
N TYR A 314 -4.54 -3.88 2.18
CA TYR A 314 -4.60 -4.90 1.13
C TYR A 314 -3.89 -6.18 1.55
N VAL A 315 -4.47 -7.33 1.22
CA VAL A 315 -3.73 -8.60 1.21
C VAL A 315 -2.68 -8.49 0.10
N ALA A 316 -1.44 -8.33 0.47
CA ALA A 316 -0.35 -8.02 -0.43
C ALA A 316 0.60 -9.21 -0.63
N ASP A 317 0.77 -10.03 0.41
CA ASP A 317 1.70 -11.14 0.39
C ASP A 317 1.27 -12.29 1.31
N GLY A 318 1.94 -13.44 1.16
CA GLY A 318 1.93 -14.55 2.10
C GLY A 318 2.87 -14.28 3.29
N GLY A 319 2.43 -14.65 4.50
CA GLY A 319 3.24 -14.42 5.71
C GLY A 319 2.48 -14.82 6.95
N SER A 320 2.66 -14.10 8.03
CA SER A 320 1.85 -14.28 9.23
C SER A 320 0.54 -13.49 9.13
N ASP A 321 -0.51 -13.96 9.80
CA ASP A 321 -1.81 -13.29 9.77
C ASP A 321 -1.76 -11.91 10.46
N TRP A 322 -2.35 -10.91 9.82
CA TRP A 322 -2.49 -9.55 10.35
C TRP A 322 -1.16 -8.81 10.59
N TYR A 323 -0.10 -9.16 9.87
CA TYR A 323 1.17 -8.42 9.93
C TYR A 323 1.11 -7.25 8.96
N VAL A 324 1.23 -6.03 9.48
CA VAL A 324 1.19 -4.76 8.73
C VAL A 324 2.59 -4.22 8.61
N SER A 325 3.12 -4.14 7.41
CA SER A 325 4.51 -3.78 7.16
C SER A 325 4.76 -2.27 7.30
N GLY A 326 5.94 -1.92 7.79
CA GLY A 326 6.36 -0.53 7.91
C GLY A 326 7.87 -0.36 7.87
N GLU A 327 8.31 0.89 7.87
CA GLU A 327 9.72 1.25 7.87
C GLU A 327 10.36 1.08 9.26
N PRO A 328 11.66 0.75 9.36
CA PRO A 328 12.42 0.94 10.59
C PRO A 328 12.60 2.44 10.86
N SER A 329 12.29 2.90 12.08
CA SER A 329 12.50 4.30 12.47
C SER A 329 12.62 4.47 14.00
N LYS A 330 13.53 5.32 14.43
CA LYS A 330 13.63 5.73 15.85
C LYS A 330 12.44 6.54 16.35
N ASP A 331 11.64 7.06 15.42
CA ASP A 331 10.50 7.92 15.74
C ASP A 331 9.22 7.13 16.09
N TRP A 332 9.29 5.79 16.09
CA TRP A 332 8.18 4.97 16.57
C TRP A 332 8.07 5.01 18.09
N ASP A 333 6.89 5.36 18.62
CA ASP A 333 6.62 5.29 20.05
C ASP A 333 6.35 3.84 20.50
N ASP A 334 6.95 3.38 21.58
CA ASP A 334 6.76 2.03 22.16
C ASP A 334 5.30 1.69 22.39
N THR A 335 4.51 2.69 22.80
CA THR A 335 3.06 2.49 23.07
C THR A 335 2.26 2.24 21.81
N THR A 336 2.74 2.66 20.64
CA THR A 336 2.06 2.45 19.35
C THR A 336 1.88 0.95 19.07
N PHE A 337 2.94 0.17 19.28
CA PHE A 337 2.91 -1.28 19.07
C PHE A 337 1.82 -1.95 19.92
N THR A 338 1.83 -1.71 21.23
CA THR A 338 0.88 -2.32 22.15
C THR A 338 -0.57 -1.86 21.92
N GLN A 339 -0.76 -0.59 21.56
CA GLN A 339 -2.07 -0.01 21.29
C GLN A 339 -2.68 -0.60 20.00
N VAL A 340 -1.92 -0.64 18.92
CA VAL A 340 -2.40 -1.22 17.65
C VAL A 340 -2.59 -2.73 17.78
N GLN A 341 -1.69 -3.45 18.46
CA GLN A 341 -1.84 -4.89 18.75
C GLN A 341 -3.06 -5.24 19.62
N SER A 342 -3.67 -4.27 20.30
CA SER A 342 -4.91 -4.50 21.03
C SER A 342 -6.14 -4.71 20.12
N VAL A 343 -6.01 -4.36 18.83
CA VAL A 343 -7.06 -4.52 17.81
C VAL A 343 -6.93 -5.90 17.17
N THR A 344 -8.05 -6.57 16.99
CA THR A 344 -8.12 -7.94 16.48
C THR A 344 -8.82 -8.00 15.13
N GLY A 345 -8.55 -9.07 14.36
CA GLY A 345 -9.06 -9.23 12.99
C GLY A 345 -10.59 -9.21 12.88
N ASP A 346 -11.33 -9.59 13.92
CA ASP A 346 -12.81 -9.51 13.95
C ASP A 346 -13.36 -8.07 13.94
N LYS A 347 -12.49 -7.08 14.14
CA LYS A 347 -12.83 -5.65 14.02
C LYS A 347 -12.76 -5.14 12.59
N PHE A 348 -12.31 -5.96 11.66
CA PHE A 348 -12.21 -5.64 10.24
C PHE A 348 -13.38 -6.21 9.44
N GLU A 349 -13.54 -5.68 8.24
CA GLU A 349 -14.47 -6.16 7.22
C GLU A 349 -13.81 -6.05 5.86
N ALA A 350 -14.13 -6.99 4.95
CA ALA A 350 -13.69 -6.89 3.57
C ALA A 350 -14.55 -5.88 2.79
N VAL A 351 -13.93 -5.16 1.87
CA VAL A 351 -14.57 -4.12 1.06
C VAL A 351 -14.89 -4.69 -0.32
N ASP A 352 -16.12 -4.43 -0.80
CA ASP A 352 -16.54 -4.79 -2.14
C ASP A 352 -15.96 -3.82 -3.17
N ILE A 353 -14.88 -4.25 -3.81
CA ILE A 353 -14.19 -3.47 -4.84
C ILE A 353 -14.99 -3.41 -6.17
N THR A 354 -16.01 -4.25 -6.35
CA THR A 354 -16.83 -4.22 -7.56
C THR A 354 -17.60 -2.90 -7.69
N ALA A 355 -17.84 -2.23 -6.57
CA ALA A 355 -18.40 -0.87 -6.54
C ALA A 355 -17.52 0.17 -7.28
N ILE A 356 -16.25 -0.10 -7.50
CA ILE A 356 -15.35 0.71 -8.34
C ILE A 356 -15.22 0.11 -9.74
N THR A 357 -14.92 -1.18 -9.82
CA THR A 357 -14.58 -1.83 -11.09
C THR A 357 -15.78 -1.93 -12.07
N SER A 358 -17.01 -1.75 -11.60
CA SER A 358 -18.22 -1.67 -12.43
C SER A 358 -18.56 -0.28 -12.93
N ARG A 359 -17.80 0.76 -12.54
CA ARG A 359 -18.10 2.14 -12.96
C ARG A 359 -17.75 2.37 -14.42
N ALA A 360 -18.51 3.28 -15.06
CA ALA A 360 -18.16 3.77 -16.37
C ALA A 360 -16.79 4.46 -16.34
N GLY A 361 -15.91 4.14 -17.30
CA GLY A 361 -14.57 4.69 -17.35
C GLY A 361 -13.53 3.90 -16.54
N PHE A 362 -13.91 2.80 -15.88
CA PHE A 362 -12.94 1.92 -15.22
C PHE A 362 -11.98 1.29 -16.23
N ASP A 363 -10.68 1.40 -15.93
CA ASP A 363 -9.60 0.75 -16.68
C ASP A 363 -8.89 -0.27 -15.77
N PRO A 364 -8.94 -1.57 -16.07
CA PRO A 364 -8.29 -2.60 -15.25
C PRO A 364 -6.76 -2.50 -15.24
N ASN A 365 -6.14 -1.73 -16.14
CA ASN A 365 -4.70 -1.51 -16.20
C ASN A 365 -4.25 -0.22 -15.51
N SER A 366 -5.18 0.47 -14.87
CA SER A 366 -4.94 1.71 -14.13
C SER A 366 -5.39 1.57 -12.68
N GLY A 367 -4.62 2.14 -11.76
CA GLY A 367 -5.03 2.32 -10.37
C GLY A 367 -5.94 3.54 -10.15
N ALA A 368 -6.31 4.26 -11.22
CA ALA A 368 -7.23 5.38 -11.12
C ALA A 368 -8.65 4.94 -10.73
N VAL A 369 -9.23 5.63 -9.78
CA VAL A 369 -10.66 5.51 -9.45
C VAL A 369 -11.43 6.48 -10.34
N PRO A 370 -12.39 5.95 -11.17
CA PRO A 370 -13.20 6.78 -12.06
C PRO A 370 -14.16 7.70 -11.33
#